data_a3e658abba46974115cf8cd2f270a481
#
_entry.id   a3e658abba46974115cf8cd2f270a481
#
_cell.length_a   1.000
_cell.length_b   1.000
_cell.length_c   1.000
_cell.angle_alpha   90.00
_cell.angle_beta   90.00
_cell.angle_gamma   90.00
#
_symmetry.space_group_name_H-M   'P 1'
#
loop_
_entity.id
_entity.type
_entity.pdbx_description
1 polymer ?
#
loop_
_entity_poly.entity_id
_entity_poly.type
_entity_poly.pdbx_seq_one_letter_code
_entity_poly.pdbx_strand_id
1 'polypeptide(L)'
;MPANLENSAIATGLEKVIFFSNPNIYSNYHALALISQASKVMLKILQPKLQQHMNQELPDVQAGFRKGRGTRDQIANIHWIIEKARELQRNIYFCFIHYKKAFDCMDHNKLWKILKEMRIPDHLTFLLRNLYAGQEATVRTRHGTMDWFKVEKGVCQACVLSPCLFNFYTEYIMQNAGWMNHKLESRLQGEMST
;
A
#
# COMPACT_ATOMS: atom_id res chain seq x y z
N MET A 1 0.16 38.17 -8.60
CA MET A 1 -0.91 37.64 -9.47
C MET A 1 -0.65 36.15 -9.56
N PRO A 2 -1.57 35.27 -9.20
CA PRO A 2 -1.41 33.85 -9.39
C PRO A 2 -1.62 33.52 -10.88
N ALA A 3 -0.57 33.02 -11.50
CA ALA A 3 -0.62 32.57 -12.89
C ALA A 3 -1.56 31.38 -13.02
N ASN A 4 -2.40 31.46 -14.00
CA ASN A 4 -3.45 30.57 -14.46
C ASN A 4 -3.14 29.07 -14.28
N LEU A 5 -3.88 28.46 -13.38
CA LEU A 5 -4.01 27.00 -13.25
C LEU A 5 -5.01 26.38 -14.27
N GLU A 6 -5.46 27.17 -15.25
CA GLU A 6 -6.60 26.79 -16.12
C GLU A 6 -6.22 26.05 -17.39
N ASN A 7 -4.95 25.84 -17.69
CA ASN A 7 -4.52 25.15 -18.90
C ASN A 7 -3.72 23.87 -18.67
N SER A 8 -3.92 23.16 -17.54
CA SER A 8 -3.47 21.78 -17.52
C SER A 8 -4.51 20.95 -18.26
N ALA A 9 -4.17 20.61 -19.49
CA ALA A 9 -4.78 19.54 -20.25
C ALA A 9 -5.27 18.42 -19.32
N ILE A 10 -6.35 17.77 -19.71
CA ILE A 10 -6.80 16.51 -19.15
C ILE A 10 -5.62 15.55 -19.22
N ALA A 11 -4.69 15.69 -18.28
CA ALA A 11 -3.56 14.80 -18.16
C ALA A 11 -4.13 13.46 -17.69
N THR A 12 -4.04 12.46 -18.53
CA THR A 12 -4.52 11.11 -18.33
C THR A 12 -3.71 10.34 -17.29
N GLY A 13 -2.95 11.02 -16.43
CA GLY A 13 -2.12 10.44 -15.39
C GLY A 13 -2.22 11.17 -14.05
N LEU A 14 -1.75 10.52 -13.00
CA LEU A 14 -1.57 11.13 -11.69
C LEU A 14 -0.29 11.97 -11.70
N GLU A 15 -0.41 13.28 -11.77
CA GLU A 15 0.73 14.19 -11.61
C GLU A 15 1.13 14.23 -10.13
N LYS A 16 2.40 14.08 -9.84
CA LYS A 16 2.95 14.18 -8.50
C LYS A 16 3.75 15.47 -8.37
N VAL A 17 3.31 16.37 -7.50
CA VAL A 17 4.13 17.50 -7.07
C VAL A 17 4.69 17.18 -5.69
N ILE A 18 6.00 17.20 -5.56
CA ILE A 18 6.70 16.85 -4.33
C ILE A 18 7.13 18.15 -3.66
N PHE A 19 6.70 18.38 -2.41
CA PHE A 19 7.11 19.52 -1.60
C PHE A 19 8.16 19.08 -0.59
N PHE A 20 9.23 19.87 -0.45
CA PHE A 20 10.30 19.62 0.50
C PHE A 20 10.30 20.64 1.63
N SER A 21 10.43 20.19 2.84
CA SER A 21 10.58 21.04 4.02
C SER A 21 12.03 21.31 4.44
N ASN A 22 12.99 20.46 4.01
CA ASN A 22 14.42 20.64 4.35
C ASN A 22 15.34 20.12 3.23
N PRO A 23 16.15 20.98 2.60
CA PRO A 23 16.89 20.66 1.38
C PRO A 23 18.12 19.76 1.56
N ASN A 24 18.57 19.49 2.78
CA ASN A 24 19.90 18.91 3.00
C ASN A 24 19.95 17.37 3.15
N ILE A 25 18.81 16.67 3.16
CA ILE A 25 18.79 15.22 3.36
C ILE A 25 17.75 14.56 2.43
N TYR A 26 18.14 14.21 1.22
CA TYR A 26 17.28 13.59 0.21
C TYR A 26 16.63 12.24 0.63
N SER A 27 17.19 11.54 1.60
CA SER A 27 16.71 10.22 2.02
C SER A 27 15.47 10.24 2.93
N ASN A 28 15.13 11.39 3.53
CA ASN A 28 14.07 11.50 4.55
C ASN A 28 12.75 12.09 4.00
N TYR A 29 12.65 12.29 2.70
CA TYR A 29 11.47 12.90 2.09
C TYR A 29 10.40 11.88 1.75
N HIS A 30 9.16 12.22 2.07
CA HIS A 30 7.97 11.53 1.59
C HIS A 30 7.28 12.43 0.56
N ALA A 31 7.09 11.89 -0.63
CA ALA A 31 6.40 12.58 -1.69
C ALA A 31 4.89 12.63 -1.40
N LEU A 32 4.32 13.83 -1.30
CA LEU A 32 2.88 14.03 -1.29
C LEU A 32 2.42 14.26 -2.72
N ALA A 33 1.48 13.44 -3.18
CA ALA A 33 0.90 13.61 -4.51
C ALA A 33 -0.21 14.65 -4.49
N LEU A 34 -0.09 15.67 -5.33
CA LEU A 34 -1.21 16.55 -5.66
C LEU A 34 -1.93 15.98 -6.87
N ILE A 35 -3.13 15.48 -6.62
CA ILE A 35 -3.96 14.80 -7.62
C ILE A 35 -5.06 15.76 -8.06
N SER A 36 -5.34 15.83 -9.37
CA SER A 36 -6.43 16.63 -9.92
C SER A 36 -7.79 16.22 -9.33
N GLN A 37 -8.76 17.12 -9.33
CA GLN A 37 -10.11 16.81 -8.82
C GLN A 37 -10.79 15.69 -9.62
N ALA A 38 -10.62 15.69 -10.95
CA ALA A 38 -11.16 14.64 -11.82
C ALA A 38 -10.57 13.27 -11.45
N SER A 39 -9.24 13.18 -11.27
CA SER A 39 -8.57 11.96 -10.82
C SER A 39 -9.05 11.51 -9.43
N LYS A 40 -9.30 12.44 -8.50
CA LYS A 40 -9.85 12.11 -7.18
C LYS A 40 -11.23 11.47 -7.26
N VAL A 41 -12.10 11.95 -8.15
CA VAL A 41 -13.43 11.34 -8.37
C VAL A 41 -13.29 9.93 -8.92
N MET A 42 -12.46 9.73 -9.92
CA MET A 42 -12.21 8.41 -10.51
C MET A 42 -11.64 7.43 -9.46
N LEU A 43 -10.68 7.86 -8.66
CA LEU A 43 -10.11 7.05 -7.58
C LEU A 43 -11.16 6.65 -6.53
N LYS A 44 -12.08 7.56 -6.17
CA LYS A 44 -13.20 7.27 -5.27
C LYS A 44 -14.21 6.26 -5.85
N ILE A 45 -14.35 6.18 -7.16
CA ILE A 45 -15.19 5.17 -7.83
C ILE A 45 -14.50 3.80 -7.83
N LEU A 46 -13.18 3.76 -8.02
CA LEU A 46 -12.41 2.51 -8.04
C LEU A 46 -12.19 1.92 -6.65
N GLN A 47 -12.07 2.77 -5.62
CA GLN A 47 -11.77 2.35 -4.26
C GLN A 47 -12.75 1.30 -3.70
N PRO A 48 -14.07 1.48 -3.70
CA PRO A 48 -14.99 0.50 -3.14
C PRO A 48 -14.94 -0.83 -3.90
N LYS A 49 -14.70 -0.82 -5.20
CA LYS A 49 -14.56 -2.04 -6.00
C LYS A 49 -13.31 -2.83 -5.59
N LEU A 50 -12.17 -2.17 -5.47
CA LEU A 50 -10.95 -2.80 -4.98
C LEU A 50 -11.08 -3.26 -3.53
N GLN A 51 -11.75 -2.48 -2.69
CA GLN A 51 -11.95 -2.81 -1.28
C GLN A 51 -12.83 -4.05 -1.10
N GLN A 52 -13.82 -4.24 -1.97
CA GLN A 52 -14.63 -5.45 -2.00
C GLN A 52 -13.76 -6.69 -2.27
N HIS A 53 -12.93 -6.66 -3.31
CA HIS A 53 -12.01 -7.77 -3.62
C HIS A 53 -10.97 -7.96 -2.52
N MET A 54 -10.44 -6.88 -1.97
CA MET A 54 -9.50 -6.95 -0.83
C MET A 54 -10.10 -7.71 0.35
N ASN A 55 -11.37 -7.46 0.67
CA ASN A 55 -12.04 -8.15 1.79
C ASN A 55 -12.32 -9.64 1.50
N GLN A 56 -12.39 -10.03 0.23
CA GLN A 56 -12.61 -11.42 -0.18
C GLN A 56 -11.32 -12.23 -0.28
N GLU A 57 -10.25 -11.62 -0.77
CA GLU A 57 -9.00 -12.31 -1.09
C GLU A 57 -7.95 -12.25 0.04
N LEU A 58 -8.02 -11.24 0.91
CA LEU A 58 -7.06 -11.11 2.00
C LEU A 58 -7.51 -11.85 3.25
N PRO A 59 -6.61 -12.58 3.92
CA PRO A 59 -6.92 -13.31 5.15
C PRO A 59 -7.32 -12.34 6.28
N ASP A 60 -8.06 -12.86 7.24
CA ASP A 60 -8.55 -12.08 8.38
C ASP A 60 -7.45 -11.59 9.31
N VAL A 61 -6.31 -12.24 9.32
CA VAL A 61 -5.14 -11.83 10.12
C VAL A 61 -4.50 -10.54 9.59
N GLN A 62 -4.69 -10.23 8.31
CA GLN A 62 -4.21 -8.97 7.73
C GLN A 62 -5.10 -7.81 8.19
N ALA A 63 -4.55 -6.92 9.02
CA ALA A 63 -5.30 -5.85 9.66
C ALA A 63 -4.97 -4.45 9.13
N GLY A 64 -3.86 -4.27 8.43
CA GLY A 64 -3.41 -2.97 7.93
C GLY A 64 -4.41 -2.35 6.97
N PHE A 65 -4.73 -1.07 7.17
CA PHE A 65 -5.63 -0.29 6.31
C PHE A 65 -7.02 -0.91 6.05
N ARG A 66 -7.51 -1.78 6.93
CA ARG A 66 -8.86 -2.38 6.85
C ARG A 66 -9.81 -1.68 7.80
N LYS A 67 -11.04 -1.44 7.31
CA LYS A 67 -12.11 -0.85 8.12
C LYS A 67 -12.45 -1.78 9.30
N GLY A 68 -12.57 -1.20 10.50
CA GLY A 68 -12.89 -1.95 11.72
C GLY A 68 -11.70 -2.72 12.32
N ARG A 69 -10.49 -2.57 11.79
CA ARG A 69 -9.26 -3.17 12.31
C ARG A 69 -8.36 -2.07 12.86
N GLY A 70 -8.25 -1.98 14.18
CA GLY A 70 -7.46 -0.93 14.84
C GLY A 70 -6.10 -1.44 15.35
N THR A 71 -5.17 -0.53 15.57
CA THR A 71 -3.88 -0.84 16.19
C THR A 71 -4.06 -1.41 17.61
N ARG A 72 -5.07 -0.93 18.34
CA ARG A 72 -5.43 -1.45 19.68
C ARG A 72 -5.75 -2.93 19.66
N ASP A 73 -6.54 -3.38 18.67
CA ASP A 73 -6.93 -4.78 18.53
C ASP A 73 -5.71 -5.66 18.27
N GLN A 74 -4.77 -5.18 17.44
CA GLN A 74 -3.54 -5.90 17.14
C GLN A 74 -2.60 -5.98 18.36
N ILE A 75 -2.52 -4.93 19.16
CA ILE A 75 -1.78 -4.94 20.43
C ILE A 75 -2.43 -5.95 21.39
N ALA A 76 -3.76 -5.96 21.52
CA ALA A 76 -4.46 -6.91 22.36
C ALA A 76 -4.23 -8.36 21.91
N ASN A 77 -4.23 -8.63 20.59
CA ASN A 77 -3.93 -9.95 20.05
C ASN A 77 -2.50 -10.40 20.42
N ILE A 78 -1.51 -9.52 20.33
CA ILE A 78 -0.13 -9.85 20.73
C ILE A 78 -0.07 -10.14 22.23
N HIS A 79 -0.70 -9.33 23.06
CA HIS A 79 -0.79 -9.57 24.50
C HIS A 79 -1.42 -10.93 24.81
N TRP A 80 -2.55 -11.24 24.18
CA TRP A 80 -3.23 -12.52 24.34
C TRP A 80 -2.32 -13.71 23.94
N ILE A 81 -1.59 -13.62 22.83
CA ILE A 81 -0.64 -14.65 22.41
C ILE A 81 0.46 -14.85 23.47
N ILE A 82 1.00 -13.75 24.03
CA ILE A 82 2.03 -13.81 25.07
C ILE A 82 1.49 -14.49 26.32
N GLU A 83 0.30 -14.13 26.76
CA GLU A 83 -0.35 -14.73 27.94
C GLU A 83 -0.58 -16.23 27.75
N LYS A 84 -1.13 -16.62 26.58
CA LYS A 84 -1.33 -18.03 26.24
C LYS A 84 -0.04 -18.84 26.19
N ALA A 85 1.02 -18.26 25.63
CA ALA A 85 2.32 -18.92 25.61
C ALA A 85 2.88 -19.12 27.03
N ARG A 86 2.65 -18.16 27.95
CA ARG A 86 3.04 -18.28 29.36
C ARG A 86 2.24 -19.36 30.07
N GLU A 87 0.91 -19.40 29.90
CA GLU A 87 0.05 -20.43 30.44
C GLU A 87 0.49 -21.83 30.03
N LEU A 88 0.84 -22.00 28.76
CA LEU A 88 1.27 -23.27 28.18
C LEU A 88 2.76 -23.55 28.36
N GLN A 89 3.50 -22.67 29.03
CA GLN A 89 4.96 -22.74 29.24
C GLN A 89 5.73 -22.95 27.92
N ARG A 90 5.26 -22.31 26.81
CA ARG A 90 5.89 -22.41 25.48
C ARG A 90 6.66 -21.14 25.14
N ASN A 91 7.82 -21.33 24.54
CA ASN A 91 8.59 -20.21 24.01
C ASN A 91 7.95 -19.73 22.68
N ILE A 92 7.77 -18.42 22.56
CA ILE A 92 7.34 -17.77 21.31
C ILE A 92 8.41 -16.78 20.85
N TYR A 93 8.52 -16.62 19.55
CA TYR A 93 9.47 -15.71 18.92
C TYR A 93 8.70 -14.75 18.03
N PHE A 94 8.97 -13.45 18.15
CA PHE A 94 8.38 -12.43 17.30
C PHE A 94 9.43 -11.89 16.33
N CYS A 95 9.07 -11.76 15.07
CA CYS A 95 9.86 -11.07 14.07
C CYS A 95 9.06 -9.87 13.55
N PHE A 96 9.62 -8.67 13.71
CA PHE A 96 9.01 -7.43 13.22
C PHE A 96 9.72 -6.97 11.96
N ILE A 97 8.94 -6.81 10.87
CA ILE A 97 9.45 -6.37 9.59
C ILE A 97 8.95 -4.95 9.32
N HIS A 98 9.88 -4.04 9.19
CA HIS A 98 9.60 -2.66 8.84
C HIS A 98 10.12 -2.35 7.43
N TYR A 99 9.21 -2.08 6.50
CA TYR A 99 9.57 -1.73 5.13
C TYR A 99 10.06 -0.28 5.05
N LYS A 100 11.28 -0.08 4.60
CA LYS A 100 11.79 1.25 4.30
C LYS A 100 11.11 1.80 3.05
N LYS A 101 10.41 2.94 3.18
CA LYS A 101 9.68 3.59 2.06
C LYS A 101 8.70 2.64 1.34
N ALA A 102 7.87 1.96 2.11
CA ALA A 102 6.97 0.91 1.65
C ALA A 102 6.19 1.26 0.36
N PHE A 103 5.56 2.43 0.31
CA PHE A 103 4.79 2.88 -0.85
C PHE A 103 5.67 3.27 -2.05
N ASP A 104 6.87 3.80 -1.82
CA ASP A 104 7.76 4.29 -2.87
C ASP A 104 8.52 3.15 -3.58
N CYS A 105 8.63 1.99 -2.93
CA CYS A 105 9.43 0.85 -3.42
C CYS A 105 8.62 -0.19 -4.22
N MET A 106 7.29 -0.02 -4.37
CA MET A 106 6.46 -0.98 -5.09
C MET A 106 6.79 -0.98 -6.59
N ASP A 107 7.18 -2.13 -7.10
CA ASP A 107 7.40 -2.34 -8.53
C ASP A 107 6.06 -2.50 -9.24
N HIS A 108 5.79 -1.67 -10.25
CA HIS A 108 4.52 -1.68 -10.98
C HIS A 108 4.29 -3.01 -11.71
N ASN A 109 5.32 -3.57 -12.36
CA ASN A 109 5.17 -4.81 -13.10
C ASN A 109 4.83 -6.00 -12.17
N LYS A 110 5.48 -6.04 -11.02
CA LYS A 110 5.16 -7.02 -9.98
C LYS A 110 3.76 -6.79 -9.43
N LEU A 111 3.37 -5.54 -9.18
CA LEU A 111 2.02 -5.21 -8.70
C LEU A 111 0.94 -5.73 -9.64
N TRP A 112 1.07 -5.50 -10.96
CA TRP A 112 0.07 -5.97 -11.94
C TRP A 112 -0.02 -7.49 -11.99
N LYS A 113 1.11 -8.18 -11.85
CA LYS A 113 1.15 -9.63 -11.77
C LYS A 113 0.46 -10.14 -10.50
N ILE A 114 0.75 -9.53 -9.36
CA ILE A 114 0.13 -9.84 -8.07
C ILE A 114 -1.39 -9.68 -8.13
N LEU A 115 -1.89 -8.54 -8.65
CA LEU A 115 -3.33 -8.31 -8.76
C LEU A 115 -4.02 -9.38 -9.60
N LYS A 116 -3.37 -9.85 -10.67
CA LYS A 116 -3.90 -10.94 -11.50
C LYS A 116 -3.91 -12.28 -10.74
N GLU A 117 -2.83 -12.61 -10.04
CA GLU A 117 -2.75 -13.84 -9.22
C GLU A 117 -3.76 -13.83 -8.07
N MET A 118 -4.04 -12.67 -7.50
CA MET A 118 -5.07 -12.45 -6.48
C MET A 118 -6.48 -12.26 -7.06
N ARG A 119 -6.72 -12.72 -8.29
CA ARG A 119 -8.05 -12.76 -8.95
C ARG A 119 -8.76 -11.43 -9.06
N ILE A 120 -8.01 -10.32 -9.06
CA ILE A 120 -8.60 -9.01 -9.34
C ILE A 120 -9.02 -8.97 -10.81
N PRO A 121 -10.25 -8.55 -11.13
CA PRO A 121 -10.75 -8.54 -12.49
C PRO A 121 -9.85 -7.77 -13.46
N ASP A 122 -9.65 -8.32 -14.66
CA ASP A 122 -8.75 -7.75 -15.66
C ASP A 122 -9.10 -6.30 -16.02
N HIS A 123 -10.39 -5.96 -16.08
CA HIS A 123 -10.81 -4.58 -16.37
C HIS A 123 -10.39 -3.59 -15.27
N LEU A 124 -10.39 -3.98 -13.99
CA LEU A 124 -9.91 -3.13 -12.89
C LEU A 124 -8.38 -3.01 -12.94
N THR A 125 -7.69 -4.11 -13.16
CA THR A 125 -6.22 -4.11 -13.31
C THR A 125 -5.80 -3.26 -14.50
N PHE A 126 -6.52 -3.32 -15.62
CA PHE A 126 -6.29 -2.48 -16.80
C PHE A 126 -6.47 -0.99 -16.49
N LEU A 127 -7.56 -0.61 -15.82
CA LEU A 127 -7.81 0.77 -15.42
C LEU A 127 -6.72 1.29 -14.48
N LEU A 128 -6.31 0.48 -13.50
CA LEU A 128 -5.22 0.84 -12.60
C LEU A 128 -3.90 1.01 -13.36
N ARG A 129 -3.59 0.08 -14.25
CA ARG A 129 -2.38 0.14 -15.06
C ARG A 129 -2.32 1.41 -15.90
N ASN A 130 -3.43 1.80 -16.54
CA ASN A 130 -3.53 3.04 -17.30
C ASN A 130 -3.39 4.27 -16.41
N LEU A 131 -3.94 4.23 -15.19
CA LEU A 131 -3.81 5.31 -14.22
C LEU A 131 -2.35 5.56 -13.81
N TYR A 132 -1.55 4.49 -13.73
CA TYR A 132 -0.14 4.56 -13.35
C TYR A 132 0.81 4.68 -14.57
N ALA A 133 0.30 4.45 -15.80
CA ALA A 133 1.10 4.57 -17.01
C ALA A 133 1.46 6.03 -17.30
N GLY A 134 2.72 6.26 -17.61
CA GLY A 134 3.20 7.58 -18.01
C GLY A 134 3.14 8.64 -16.90
N GLN A 135 3.10 8.24 -15.64
CA GLN A 135 3.14 9.20 -14.54
C GLN A 135 4.45 9.99 -14.54
N GLU A 136 4.30 11.29 -14.44
CA GLU A 136 5.43 12.20 -14.29
C GLU A 136 5.34 12.93 -12.94
N ALA A 137 6.48 13.30 -12.43
CA ALA A 137 6.60 14.07 -11.20
C ALA A 137 7.59 15.21 -11.38
N THR A 138 7.36 16.29 -10.67
CA THR A 138 8.33 17.35 -10.52
C THR A 138 8.49 17.72 -9.05
N VAL A 139 9.61 18.29 -8.72
CA VAL A 139 9.96 18.69 -7.36
C VAL A 139 9.93 20.21 -7.27
N ARG A 140 9.14 20.75 -6.36
CA ARG A 140 9.12 22.17 -6.06
C ARG A 140 9.95 22.45 -4.82
N THR A 141 11.01 23.22 -4.98
CA THR A 141 11.90 23.68 -3.92
C THR A 141 11.72 25.17 -3.66
N ARG A 142 12.39 25.72 -2.65
CA ARG A 142 12.47 27.16 -2.42
C ARG A 142 13.21 27.90 -3.54
N HIS A 143 14.04 27.20 -4.30
CA HIS A 143 14.87 27.75 -5.36
C HIS A 143 14.24 27.60 -6.76
N GLY A 144 13.04 26.99 -6.85
CA GLY A 144 12.33 26.80 -8.11
C GLY A 144 11.77 25.38 -8.26
N THR A 145 11.26 25.10 -9.44
CA THR A 145 10.72 23.79 -9.80
C THR A 145 11.75 23.07 -10.68
N MET A 146 12.01 21.80 -10.37
CA MET A 146 12.90 20.94 -11.16
C MET A 146 12.20 20.47 -12.45
N ASP A 147 12.97 19.93 -13.38
CA ASP A 147 12.42 19.28 -14.57
C ASP A 147 11.55 18.08 -14.23
N TRP A 148 10.58 17.81 -15.09
CA TRP A 148 9.70 16.65 -14.96
C TRP A 148 10.47 15.35 -15.20
N PHE A 149 10.20 14.34 -14.37
CA PHE A 149 10.78 13.02 -14.50
C PHE A 149 9.70 11.94 -14.41
N LYS A 150 9.93 10.82 -15.09
CA LYS A 150 8.99 9.69 -15.09
C LYS A 150 9.04 8.91 -13.77
N VAL A 151 7.87 8.49 -13.31
CA VAL A 151 7.72 7.66 -12.11
C VAL A 151 7.50 6.21 -12.55
N GLU A 152 8.52 5.37 -12.36
CA GLU A 152 8.51 3.98 -12.80
C GLU A 152 8.11 2.98 -11.70
N LYS A 153 8.11 3.43 -10.45
CA LYS A 153 7.78 2.61 -9.28
C LYS A 153 7.11 3.41 -8.18
N GLY A 154 6.51 2.69 -7.25
CA GLY A 154 5.82 3.27 -6.11
C GLY A 154 4.37 3.60 -6.38
N VAL A 155 3.61 3.74 -5.30
CA VAL A 155 2.22 4.21 -5.31
C VAL A 155 2.12 5.56 -4.61
N CYS A 156 1.17 6.37 -5.04
CA CYS A 156 1.03 7.73 -4.53
C CYS A 156 0.68 7.74 -3.04
N GLN A 157 1.52 8.34 -2.21
CA GLN A 157 1.12 8.67 -0.85
C GLN A 157 -0.06 9.65 -0.89
N ALA A 158 -0.99 9.53 0.07
CA ALA A 158 -2.27 10.25 0.10
C ALA A 158 -3.29 9.89 -0.99
N CYS A 159 -3.02 8.91 -1.86
CA CYS A 159 -4.02 8.35 -2.75
C CYS A 159 -4.89 7.31 -2.03
N VAL A 160 -6.21 7.38 -2.19
CA VAL A 160 -7.16 6.46 -1.54
C VAL A 160 -7.00 4.99 -1.95
N LEU A 161 -6.37 4.71 -3.10
CA LEU A 161 -6.13 3.35 -3.58
C LEU A 161 -4.84 2.75 -3.05
N SER A 162 -3.85 3.58 -2.69
CA SER A 162 -2.52 3.10 -2.31
C SER A 162 -2.53 2.13 -1.13
N PRO A 163 -3.36 2.32 -0.08
CA PRO A 163 -3.47 1.33 0.99
C PRO A 163 -3.95 -0.04 0.52
N CYS A 164 -4.94 -0.08 -0.39
CA CYS A 164 -5.44 -1.35 -0.94
C CYS A 164 -4.37 -2.05 -1.78
N LEU A 165 -3.70 -1.31 -2.65
CA LEU A 165 -2.63 -1.86 -3.51
C LEU A 165 -1.45 -2.35 -2.67
N PHE A 166 -1.11 -1.64 -1.62
CA PHE A 166 -0.07 -2.05 -0.68
C PHE A 166 -0.44 -3.33 0.05
N ASN A 167 -1.69 -3.47 0.50
CA ASN A 167 -2.16 -4.68 1.16
C ASN A 167 -2.06 -5.92 0.26
N PHE A 168 -2.47 -5.84 -1.01
CA PHE A 168 -2.29 -6.94 -1.96
C PHE A 168 -0.81 -7.27 -2.17
N TYR A 169 0.02 -6.25 -2.31
CA TYR A 169 1.46 -6.43 -2.55
C TYR A 169 2.16 -7.10 -1.35
N THR A 170 1.88 -6.63 -0.14
CA THR A 170 2.49 -7.18 1.08
C THR A 170 1.99 -8.58 1.39
N GLU A 171 0.70 -8.84 1.22
CA GLU A 171 0.14 -10.17 1.43
C GLU A 171 0.79 -11.19 0.50
N TYR A 172 0.92 -10.86 -0.77
CA TYR A 172 1.60 -11.73 -1.73
C TYR A 172 3.05 -12.01 -1.31
N ILE A 173 3.80 -10.99 -0.86
CA ILE A 173 5.16 -11.16 -0.36
C ILE A 173 5.18 -12.09 0.85
N MET A 174 4.28 -11.89 1.80
CA MET A 174 4.23 -12.70 3.02
C MET A 174 3.90 -14.16 2.73
N GLN A 175 2.94 -14.43 1.83
CA GLN A 175 2.59 -15.78 1.40
C GLN A 175 3.77 -16.49 0.70
N ASN A 176 4.52 -15.76 -0.12
CA ASN A 176 5.64 -16.32 -0.88
C ASN A 176 6.97 -16.34 -0.10
N ALA A 177 7.07 -15.63 1.00
CA ALA A 177 8.27 -15.64 1.86
C ALA A 177 8.46 -16.95 2.64
N GLY A 178 7.52 -17.91 2.52
CA GLY A 178 7.59 -19.21 3.19
C GLY A 178 7.42 -19.16 4.72
N TRP A 179 7.10 -18.00 5.26
CA TRP A 179 6.94 -17.81 6.71
C TRP A 179 5.55 -18.21 7.21
N MET A 180 4.54 -18.15 6.34
CA MET A 180 3.22 -18.73 6.57
C MET A 180 3.21 -20.21 6.12
N ASN A 181 3.93 -21.06 6.80
CA ASN A 181 3.76 -22.47 6.59
C ASN A 181 2.45 -22.91 7.28
N HIS A 182 1.42 -23.26 6.52
CA HIS A 182 0.16 -23.81 7.00
C HIS A 182 0.32 -24.97 8.02
N LYS A 183 1.50 -25.60 8.07
CA LYS A 183 1.86 -26.59 9.08
C LYS A 183 1.96 -26.02 10.50
N LEU A 184 2.19 -24.74 10.69
CA LEU A 184 2.21 -24.12 12.02
C LEU A 184 0.79 -23.83 12.52
N GLU A 185 -0.10 -23.37 11.65
CA GLU A 185 -1.51 -23.13 12.03
C GLU A 185 -2.24 -24.42 12.36
N SER A 186 -2.06 -25.49 11.56
CA SER A 186 -2.68 -26.78 11.83
C SER A 186 -2.12 -27.47 13.08
N ARG A 187 -0.86 -27.25 13.43
CA ARG A 187 -0.30 -27.73 14.70
C ARG A 187 -0.82 -26.94 15.90
N LEU A 188 -0.93 -25.61 15.80
CA LEU A 188 -1.46 -24.78 16.88
C LEU A 188 -2.96 -25.02 17.09
N GLN A 189 -3.74 -25.21 16.03
CA GLN A 189 -5.17 -25.52 16.13
C GLN A 189 -5.42 -26.96 16.62
N GLY A 190 -4.62 -27.94 16.19
CA GLY A 190 -4.75 -29.33 16.65
C GLY A 190 -4.38 -29.51 18.13
N GLU A 191 -3.46 -28.72 18.66
CA GLU A 191 -3.04 -28.78 20.06
C GLU A 191 -3.88 -27.91 21.00
N MET A 192 -4.70 -26.98 20.46
CA MET A 192 -5.66 -26.20 21.23
C MET A 192 -7.04 -26.90 21.40
N SER A 193 -7.25 -28.03 20.70
CA SER A 193 -8.50 -28.81 20.73
C SER A 193 -8.38 -30.06 21.61
N THR A 194 -7.27 -30.27 22.25
CA THR A 194 -7.01 -31.30 23.27
C THR A 194 -6.79 -30.67 24.62
#